data_be2e2b6684b4b83465a68a82e1dbf9bb
#
_entry.id   be2e2b6684b4b83465a68a82e1dbf9bb
#
_cell.length_a   1.000
_cell.length_b   1.000
_cell.length_c   1.000
_cell.angle_alpha   90.00
_cell.angle_beta   90.00
_cell.angle_gamma   90.00
#
_symmetry.space_group_name_H-M   'P 1'
#
loop_
_entity.id
_entity.type
_entity.pdbx_description
1 polymer ?
#
loop_
_entity_poly.entity_id
_entity_poly.type
_entity_poly.pdbx_seq_one_letter_code
_entity_poly.pdbx_strand_id
1 'polypeptide(L)'
;ESSAASDVYKRQKLGTTSLFPTLISDVPAVTKAAQNCAIEAFENDMPSFIGLHLEGPHLASSRSGAHDKSVTKPMDNSDYLNLETLAQKIPKVLITVAPEAVSIEYIEQLTAAGVIVSLGHSDCSFAQAQELANAGATGVTHLFNAMSQFGSREPGLVGAALELGHFSAGIIADGFHVNEATIRVALRAKKSPGSIFLISDSMAITGTSLESFELNGRTIFRKNGRLTLANGTLAGADLDLASAVRFMVNKVGIPHIDAL
;
A
#
# COMPACT_ATOMS: atom_id res chain seq x y z
N GLU A 1 21.76 15.21 -2.71
CA GLU A 1 20.41 15.08 -3.31
C GLU A 1 19.50 14.33 -2.35
N SER A 2 18.29 14.84 -2.11
CA SER A 2 17.39 14.15 -1.21
C SER A 2 17.03 12.78 -1.80
N SER A 3 16.96 11.75 -0.97
CA SER A 3 16.62 10.38 -1.39
C SER A 3 15.26 10.31 -2.10
N ALA A 4 14.31 11.17 -1.73
CA ALA A 4 12.99 11.26 -2.34
C ALA A 4 13.03 11.73 -3.81
N ALA A 5 13.79 12.79 -4.14
CA ALA A 5 13.94 13.26 -5.52
C ALA A 5 14.57 12.18 -6.41
N SER A 6 15.63 11.51 -5.92
CA SER A 6 16.26 10.40 -6.64
C SER A 6 15.31 9.24 -6.94
N ASP A 7 14.44 8.89 -6.00
CA ASP A 7 13.45 7.83 -6.23
C ASP A 7 12.37 8.25 -7.24
N VAL A 8 11.86 9.47 -7.18
CA VAL A 8 10.90 10.01 -8.16
C VAL A 8 11.48 9.96 -9.57
N TYR A 9 12.68 10.47 -9.82
CA TYR A 9 13.33 10.43 -11.14
C TYR A 9 13.54 9.01 -11.64
N LYS A 10 13.92 8.09 -10.77
CA LYS A 10 14.07 6.67 -11.13
C LYS A 10 12.74 6.07 -11.58
N ARG A 11 11.65 6.31 -10.85
CA ARG A 11 10.32 5.80 -11.21
C ARG A 11 9.79 6.38 -12.52
N GLN A 12 10.04 7.66 -12.78
CA GLN A 12 9.68 8.28 -14.06
C GLN A 12 10.36 7.58 -15.26
N LYS A 13 11.65 7.22 -15.13
CA LYS A 13 12.37 6.45 -16.17
C LYS A 13 11.76 5.06 -16.39
N LEU A 14 11.05 4.51 -15.42
CA LEU A 14 10.33 3.24 -15.50
C LEU A 14 8.86 3.39 -15.94
N GLY A 15 8.46 4.59 -16.41
CA GLY A 15 7.14 4.86 -16.96
C GLY A 15 6.08 5.31 -15.93
N THR A 16 6.45 5.54 -14.68
CA THR A 16 5.52 6.04 -13.67
C THR A 16 5.29 7.53 -13.86
N THR A 17 4.04 7.95 -14.03
CA THR A 17 3.66 9.36 -14.25
C THR A 17 3.28 10.08 -12.97
N SER A 18 2.80 9.36 -11.96
CA SER A 18 2.39 9.89 -10.66
C SER A 18 2.77 8.92 -9.55
N LEU A 19 3.17 9.44 -8.41
CA LEU A 19 3.79 8.66 -7.35
C LEU A 19 3.27 9.08 -5.97
N PHE A 20 2.94 8.07 -5.17
CA PHE A 20 2.84 8.15 -3.73
C PHE A 20 4.09 7.48 -3.12
N PRO A 21 5.14 8.22 -2.73
CA PRO A 21 6.20 7.65 -1.92
C PRO A 21 5.60 7.04 -0.66
N THR A 22 6.06 5.83 -0.31
CA THR A 22 5.54 5.10 0.83
C THR A 22 6.57 5.00 1.92
N LEU A 23 6.19 5.40 3.15
CA LEU A 23 6.92 5.08 4.36
C LEU A 23 6.22 3.92 5.06
N ILE A 24 6.92 2.81 5.23
CA ILE A 24 6.47 1.71 6.09
C ILE A 24 6.61 2.09 7.57
N SER A 25 6.07 1.27 8.48
CA SER A 25 6.15 1.49 9.93
C SER A 25 7.59 1.76 10.38
N ASP A 26 7.80 2.89 11.04
CA ASP A 26 9.10 3.31 11.54
C ASP A 26 8.94 4.12 12.84
N VAL A 27 10.05 4.50 13.46
CA VAL A 27 10.06 5.34 14.67
C VAL A 27 9.52 6.74 14.39
N PRO A 28 8.92 7.44 15.37
CA PRO A 28 8.28 8.74 15.14
C PRO A 28 9.19 9.80 14.51
N ALA A 29 10.49 9.76 14.77
CA ALA A 29 11.45 10.70 14.20
C ALA A 29 11.60 10.52 12.68
N VAL A 30 11.62 9.28 12.18
CA VAL A 30 11.68 8.96 10.75
C VAL A 30 10.35 9.31 10.07
N THR A 31 9.22 8.99 10.71
CA THR A 31 7.89 9.40 10.23
C THR A 31 7.80 10.91 10.06
N LYS A 32 8.27 11.68 11.06
CA LYS A 32 8.28 13.15 10.97
C LYS A 32 9.20 13.67 9.86
N ALA A 33 10.36 13.07 9.68
CA ALA A 33 11.27 13.43 8.60
C ALA A 33 10.63 13.19 7.22
N ALA A 34 9.99 12.03 7.01
CA ALA A 34 9.28 11.72 5.77
C ALA A 34 8.12 12.71 5.49
N GLN A 35 7.35 13.08 6.51
CA GLN A 35 6.31 14.10 6.39
C GLN A 35 6.87 15.46 5.97
N ASN A 36 7.98 15.89 6.56
CA ASN A 36 8.64 17.15 6.20
C ASN A 36 9.16 17.10 4.75
N CYS A 37 9.81 16.00 4.33
CA CYS A 37 10.22 15.81 2.94
C CYS A 37 9.03 15.84 1.96
N ALA A 38 7.87 15.30 2.33
CA ALA A 38 6.67 15.36 1.51
C ALA A 38 6.13 16.78 1.37
N ILE A 39 6.15 17.58 2.45
CA ILE A 39 5.78 19.00 2.42
C ILE A 39 6.73 19.78 1.52
N GLU A 40 8.05 19.61 1.68
CA GLU A 40 9.05 20.24 0.82
C GLU A 40 8.89 19.84 -0.66
N ALA A 41 8.59 18.57 -0.94
CA ALA A 41 8.35 18.10 -2.29
C ALA A 41 7.14 18.80 -2.94
N PHE A 42 6.07 19.00 -2.18
CA PHE A 42 4.89 19.71 -2.64
C PHE A 42 5.16 21.21 -2.83
N GLU A 43 5.78 21.87 -1.86
CA GLU A 43 6.11 23.30 -1.90
C GLU A 43 7.06 23.66 -3.06
N ASN A 44 7.91 22.71 -3.48
CA ASN A 44 8.82 22.88 -4.61
C ASN A 44 8.26 22.34 -5.94
N ASP A 45 6.96 22.08 -6.05
CA ASP A 45 6.29 21.58 -7.26
C ASP A 45 7.02 20.35 -7.86
N MET A 46 7.45 19.39 -7.01
CA MET A 46 8.17 18.21 -7.47
C MET A 46 7.35 17.42 -8.50
N PRO A 47 7.84 17.23 -9.73
CA PRO A 47 7.10 16.53 -10.77
C PRO A 47 6.68 15.12 -10.35
N SER A 48 5.46 14.71 -10.67
CA SER A 48 4.90 13.38 -10.36
C SER A 48 4.61 13.10 -8.89
N PHE A 49 4.97 13.97 -7.96
CA PHE A 49 4.60 13.84 -6.57
C PHE A 49 3.13 14.21 -6.38
N ILE A 50 2.29 13.29 -5.90
CA ILE A 50 0.85 13.53 -5.69
C ILE A 50 0.43 13.46 -4.22
N GLY A 51 1.31 13.01 -3.34
CA GLY A 51 1.05 12.89 -1.91
C GLY A 51 1.99 11.91 -1.22
N LEU A 52 1.73 11.60 0.04
CA LEU A 52 2.49 10.66 0.85
C LEU A 52 1.60 9.49 1.27
N HIS A 53 2.10 8.27 1.14
CA HIS A 53 1.51 7.08 1.72
C HIS A 53 2.27 6.68 3.00
N LEU A 54 1.54 6.53 4.09
CA LEU A 54 2.05 5.98 5.34
C LEU A 54 1.46 4.58 5.52
N GLU A 55 2.29 3.55 5.40
CA GLU A 55 1.88 2.17 5.62
C GLU A 55 2.15 1.78 7.08
N GLY A 56 1.13 1.89 7.90
CA GLY A 56 1.24 1.79 9.35
C GLY A 56 1.64 3.12 10.04
N PRO A 57 2.05 3.08 11.33
CA PRO A 57 2.37 1.88 12.14
C PRO A 57 1.15 1.17 12.77
N HIS A 58 -0.06 1.58 12.46
CA HIS A 58 -1.32 1.08 13.04
C HIS A 58 -1.77 -0.21 12.33
N LEU A 59 -0.96 -1.27 12.44
CA LEU A 59 -1.12 -2.55 11.76
C LEU A 59 -1.30 -3.69 12.76
N ALA A 60 -1.91 -4.81 12.32
CA ALA A 60 -1.98 -6.01 13.12
C ALA A 60 -0.62 -6.73 13.17
N SER A 61 -0.10 -6.96 14.36
CA SER A 61 1.19 -7.64 14.56
C SER A 61 1.24 -9.06 13.97
N SER A 62 0.08 -9.72 13.81
CA SER A 62 -0.06 -11.03 13.15
C SER A 62 0.20 -10.97 11.64
N ARG A 63 0.01 -9.79 11.02
CA ARG A 63 0.14 -9.56 9.58
C ARG A 63 1.22 -8.54 9.22
N SER A 64 2.22 -8.37 10.07
CA SER A 64 3.27 -7.34 9.89
C SER A 64 4.11 -7.48 8.60
N GLY A 65 4.20 -8.67 8.00
CA GLY A 65 5.04 -8.84 6.80
C GLY A 65 6.49 -8.39 7.02
N ALA A 66 6.96 -7.44 6.23
CA ALA A 66 8.29 -6.85 6.34
C ALA A 66 8.39 -5.71 7.37
N HIS A 67 7.28 -5.27 7.97
CA HIS A 67 7.30 -4.21 9.00
C HIS A 67 7.98 -4.67 10.28
N ASP A 68 8.59 -3.73 10.99
CA ASP A 68 9.13 -3.98 12.32
C ASP A 68 7.97 -3.99 13.33
N LYS A 69 7.77 -5.14 13.98
CA LYS A 69 6.71 -5.30 14.98
C LYS A 69 6.90 -4.43 16.22
N SER A 70 8.13 -4.00 16.51
CA SER A 70 8.43 -3.20 17.71
C SER A 70 7.89 -1.77 17.62
N VAL A 71 7.62 -1.28 16.40
CA VAL A 71 7.07 0.06 16.17
C VAL A 71 5.59 0.05 15.83
N THR A 72 4.97 -1.13 15.63
CA THR A 72 3.52 -1.20 15.42
C THR A 72 2.77 -0.91 16.71
N LYS A 73 1.73 -0.08 16.64
CA LYS A 73 0.93 0.34 17.81
C LYS A 73 -0.51 0.68 17.40
N PRO A 74 -1.46 0.65 18.35
CA PRO A 74 -2.76 1.27 18.13
C PRO A 74 -2.62 2.78 17.87
N MET A 75 -3.57 3.34 17.11
CA MET A 75 -3.64 4.78 16.87
C MET A 75 -4.06 5.50 18.15
N ASP A 76 -3.40 6.61 18.44
CA ASP A 76 -3.77 7.53 19.51
C ASP A 76 -4.08 8.93 18.96
N ASN A 77 -4.54 9.83 19.84
CA ASN A 77 -4.93 11.18 19.44
C ASN A 77 -3.75 11.99 18.86
N SER A 78 -2.52 11.72 19.28
CA SER A 78 -1.35 12.42 18.72
C SER A 78 -1.06 11.98 17.29
N ASP A 79 -1.28 10.72 16.96
CA ASP A 79 -1.16 10.18 15.60
C ASP A 79 -2.20 10.81 14.68
N TYR A 80 -3.46 10.86 15.13
CA TYR A 80 -4.54 11.51 14.41
C TYR A 80 -4.22 12.98 14.09
N LEU A 81 -3.86 13.78 15.11
CA LEU A 81 -3.54 15.20 14.94
C LEU A 81 -2.36 15.44 13.97
N ASN A 82 -1.37 14.55 13.97
CA ASN A 82 -0.26 14.60 13.02
C ASN A 82 -0.73 14.37 11.57
N LEU A 83 -1.62 13.40 11.35
CA LEU A 83 -2.19 13.10 10.03
C LEU A 83 -3.11 14.21 9.53
N GLU A 84 -3.97 14.74 10.40
CA GLU A 84 -4.83 15.89 10.10
C GLU A 84 -4.00 17.11 9.69
N THR A 85 -2.94 17.42 10.46
CA THR A 85 -2.01 18.53 10.15
C THR A 85 -1.30 18.31 8.82
N LEU A 86 -0.90 17.07 8.50
CA LEU A 86 -0.27 16.74 7.24
C LEU A 86 -1.24 16.91 6.06
N ALA A 87 -2.50 16.46 6.22
CA ALA A 87 -3.53 16.58 5.19
C ALA A 87 -3.88 18.04 4.83
N GLN A 88 -3.62 18.99 5.73
CA GLN A 88 -3.77 20.43 5.46
C GLN A 88 -2.59 21.00 4.66
N LYS A 89 -1.45 20.30 4.58
CA LYS A 89 -0.20 20.80 4.00
C LYS A 89 0.15 20.23 2.65
N ILE A 90 -0.32 19.03 2.34
CA ILE A 90 -0.05 18.34 1.07
C ILE A 90 -1.35 17.86 0.43
N PRO A 91 -1.40 17.70 -0.91
CA PRO A 91 -2.68 17.48 -1.61
C PRO A 91 -3.35 16.16 -1.26
N LYS A 92 -2.58 15.10 -0.98
CA LYS A 92 -3.12 13.79 -0.62
C LYS A 92 -2.27 13.12 0.45
N VAL A 93 -2.94 12.59 1.46
CA VAL A 93 -2.37 11.67 2.45
C VAL A 93 -3.13 10.36 2.33
N LEU A 94 -2.41 9.27 2.09
CA LEU A 94 -2.93 7.90 2.13
C LEU A 94 -2.36 7.23 3.37
N ILE A 95 -3.20 6.56 4.15
CA ILE A 95 -2.73 5.74 5.28
C ILE A 95 -3.27 4.32 5.16
N THR A 96 -2.39 3.33 5.35
CA THR A 96 -2.79 1.93 5.52
C THR A 96 -2.88 1.62 7.01
N VAL A 97 -4.04 1.11 7.43
CA VAL A 97 -4.33 0.74 8.81
C VAL A 97 -5.00 -0.63 8.90
N ALA A 98 -4.87 -1.27 10.06
CA ALA A 98 -5.62 -2.48 10.41
C ALA A 98 -6.78 -2.14 11.34
N PRO A 99 -8.00 -2.71 11.14
CA PRO A 99 -9.12 -2.56 12.06
C PRO A 99 -8.79 -2.90 13.52
N GLU A 100 -7.82 -3.78 13.74
CA GLU A 100 -7.35 -4.17 15.07
C GLU A 100 -6.57 -3.06 15.81
N ALA A 101 -6.10 -2.05 15.06
CA ALA A 101 -5.23 -1.01 15.61
C ALA A 101 -5.81 0.40 15.49
N VAL A 102 -7.04 0.55 14.97
CA VAL A 102 -7.69 1.85 14.81
C VAL A 102 -9.17 1.76 15.16
N SER A 103 -9.71 2.76 15.86
CA SER A 103 -11.13 2.81 16.15
C SER A 103 -11.94 3.41 14.99
N ILE A 104 -13.25 3.14 14.98
CA ILE A 104 -14.18 3.68 13.98
C ILE A 104 -14.18 5.20 14.01
N GLU A 105 -14.14 5.81 15.19
CA GLU A 105 -14.12 7.25 15.38
C GLU A 105 -12.89 7.91 14.74
N TYR A 106 -11.71 7.29 14.83
CA TYR A 106 -10.53 7.80 14.13
C TYR A 106 -10.65 7.67 12.61
N ILE A 107 -11.28 6.62 12.09
CA ILE A 107 -11.53 6.52 10.64
C ILE A 107 -12.45 7.66 10.17
N GLU A 108 -13.56 7.92 10.88
CA GLU A 108 -14.48 9.02 10.58
C GLU A 108 -13.78 10.37 10.60
N GLN A 109 -12.96 10.63 11.62
CA GLN A 109 -12.20 11.87 11.75
C GLN A 109 -11.14 12.04 10.65
N LEU A 110 -10.37 10.98 10.34
CA LEU A 110 -9.36 11.00 9.28
C LEU A 110 -9.98 11.26 7.91
N THR A 111 -11.08 10.58 7.60
CA THR A 111 -11.77 10.76 6.32
C THR A 111 -12.41 12.15 6.21
N ALA A 112 -12.96 12.69 7.30
CA ALA A 112 -13.45 14.07 7.36
C ALA A 112 -12.32 15.10 7.17
N ALA A 113 -11.10 14.80 7.64
CA ALA A 113 -9.91 15.62 7.40
C ALA A 113 -9.31 15.49 5.98
N GLY A 114 -9.89 14.64 5.12
CA GLY A 114 -9.44 14.42 3.75
C GLY A 114 -8.32 13.39 3.59
N VAL A 115 -8.01 12.62 4.65
CA VAL A 115 -7.07 11.50 4.58
C VAL A 115 -7.75 10.31 3.89
N ILE A 116 -7.07 9.70 2.93
CA ILE A 116 -7.52 8.48 2.28
C ILE A 116 -7.15 7.29 3.17
N VAL A 117 -8.15 6.57 3.67
CA VAL A 117 -7.92 5.40 4.52
C VAL A 117 -8.02 4.12 3.71
N SER A 118 -6.96 3.31 3.78
CA SER A 118 -6.84 2.00 3.15
C SER A 118 -6.67 0.92 4.22
N LEU A 119 -7.36 -0.19 4.08
CA LEU A 119 -7.23 -1.35 4.97
C LEU A 119 -6.16 -2.29 4.46
N GLY A 120 -5.31 -2.77 5.35
CA GLY A 120 -4.25 -3.73 5.04
C GLY A 120 -3.56 -4.25 6.30
N HIS A 121 -2.67 -5.21 6.14
CA HIS A 121 -1.93 -5.81 7.26
C HIS A 121 -2.84 -6.21 8.43
N SER A 122 -3.92 -6.96 8.12
CA SER A 122 -5.02 -7.21 9.05
C SER A 122 -5.57 -8.63 8.92
N ASP A 123 -5.97 -9.21 10.03
CA ASP A 123 -6.75 -10.46 10.10
C ASP A 123 -8.25 -10.18 10.31
N CYS A 124 -8.72 -8.97 10.01
CA CYS A 124 -10.10 -8.58 10.26
C CYS A 124 -11.11 -9.47 9.55
N SER A 125 -12.29 -9.58 10.12
CA SER A 125 -13.46 -10.21 9.49
C SER A 125 -14.05 -9.30 8.42
N PHE A 126 -14.90 -9.88 7.58
CA PHE A 126 -15.74 -9.13 6.62
C PHE A 126 -16.56 -8.03 7.32
N ALA A 127 -17.17 -8.36 8.47
CA ALA A 127 -18.00 -7.42 9.22
C ALA A 127 -17.20 -6.20 9.71
N GLN A 128 -16.00 -6.41 10.27
CA GLN A 128 -15.12 -5.33 10.68
C GLN A 128 -14.70 -4.44 9.50
N ALA A 129 -14.33 -5.04 8.37
CA ALA A 129 -14.01 -4.28 7.17
C ALA A 129 -15.20 -3.45 6.66
N GLN A 130 -16.43 -3.98 6.75
CA GLN A 130 -17.66 -3.27 6.39
C GLN A 130 -17.93 -2.09 7.31
N GLU A 131 -17.70 -2.25 8.62
CA GLU A 131 -17.85 -1.14 9.58
C GLU A 131 -16.91 0.02 9.23
N LEU A 132 -15.65 -0.28 8.91
CA LEU A 132 -14.70 0.76 8.51
C LEU A 132 -15.00 1.37 7.13
N ALA A 133 -15.57 0.59 6.21
CA ALA A 133 -16.08 1.13 4.94
C ALA A 133 -17.21 2.14 5.18
N ASN A 134 -18.13 1.82 6.09
CA ASN A 134 -19.22 2.73 6.47
C ASN A 134 -18.70 4.00 7.18
N ALA A 135 -17.58 3.91 7.90
CA ALA A 135 -16.88 5.03 8.53
C ALA A 135 -16.06 5.88 7.54
N GLY A 136 -15.97 5.45 6.27
CA GLY A 136 -15.33 6.23 5.21
C GLY A 136 -14.02 5.67 4.66
N ALA A 137 -13.56 4.50 5.09
CA ALA A 137 -12.42 3.83 4.46
C ALA A 137 -12.77 3.42 3.02
N THR A 138 -11.88 3.72 2.05
CA THR A 138 -12.15 3.52 0.62
C THR A 138 -11.11 2.65 -0.09
N GLY A 139 -9.98 2.36 0.57
CA GLY A 139 -8.88 1.60 -0.01
C GLY A 139 -8.71 0.21 0.61
N VAL A 140 -8.10 -0.71 -0.16
CA VAL A 140 -7.49 -1.95 0.34
C VAL A 140 -6.10 -2.06 -0.28
N THR A 141 -5.09 -2.13 0.58
CA THR A 141 -3.67 -2.16 0.21
C THR A 141 -3.28 -3.57 -0.21
N HIS A 142 -2.53 -3.69 -1.33
CA HIS A 142 -1.97 -4.93 -1.90
C HIS A 142 -2.83 -6.19 -1.68
N LEU A 143 -4.04 -6.15 -2.26
CA LEU A 143 -5.06 -7.21 -2.19
C LEU A 143 -4.45 -8.62 -2.22
N PHE A 144 -4.89 -9.50 -1.34
CA PHE A 144 -4.41 -10.87 -1.03
C PHE A 144 -3.16 -10.94 -0.15
N ASN A 145 -2.35 -9.89 -0.06
CA ASN A 145 -1.10 -9.92 0.70
C ASN A 145 -1.28 -9.38 2.12
N ALA A 146 -0.69 -10.05 3.09
CA ALA A 146 -0.73 -9.68 4.51
C ALA A 146 -2.14 -9.36 5.05
N MET A 147 -3.16 -10.15 4.66
CA MET A 147 -4.55 -9.95 5.09
C MET A 147 -5.31 -11.27 5.25
N SER A 148 -6.49 -11.22 5.90
CA SER A 148 -7.43 -12.34 5.99
C SER A 148 -7.93 -12.75 4.61
N GLN A 149 -7.85 -14.05 4.31
CA GLN A 149 -8.15 -14.60 2.98
C GLN A 149 -9.64 -14.92 2.81
N PHE A 150 -10.04 -15.10 1.55
CA PHE A 150 -11.42 -15.44 1.19
C PHE A 150 -11.76 -16.88 1.59
N GLY A 151 -12.51 -17.03 2.67
CA GLY A 151 -12.98 -18.31 3.17
C GLY A 151 -14.44 -18.54 2.93
N SER A 152 -14.88 -19.81 2.99
CA SER A 152 -16.28 -20.20 2.73
C SER A 152 -17.28 -19.75 3.81
N ARG A 153 -16.82 -19.50 5.04
CA ARG A 153 -17.64 -19.08 6.17
C ARG A 153 -17.31 -17.68 6.66
N GLU A 154 -16.07 -17.26 6.49
CA GLU A 154 -15.58 -15.93 6.78
C GLU A 154 -14.83 -15.41 5.52
N PRO A 155 -15.42 -14.46 4.80
CA PRO A 155 -14.81 -13.93 3.58
C PRO A 155 -13.56 -13.06 3.82
N GLY A 156 -13.36 -12.58 5.04
CA GLY A 156 -12.24 -11.76 5.43
C GLY A 156 -12.15 -10.44 4.68
N LEU A 157 -10.97 -9.80 4.78
CA LEU A 157 -10.69 -8.54 4.10
C LEU A 157 -10.68 -8.72 2.57
N VAL A 158 -10.20 -9.85 2.06
CA VAL A 158 -10.26 -10.15 0.62
C VAL A 158 -11.71 -10.16 0.14
N GLY A 159 -12.62 -10.82 0.84
CA GLY A 159 -14.02 -10.84 0.49
C GLY A 159 -14.68 -9.47 0.58
N ALA A 160 -14.35 -8.69 1.61
CA ALA A 160 -14.83 -7.32 1.74
C ALA A 160 -14.33 -6.42 0.59
N ALA A 161 -13.06 -6.53 0.22
CA ALA A 161 -12.50 -5.78 -0.91
C ALA A 161 -13.20 -6.07 -2.25
N LEU A 162 -13.63 -7.32 -2.46
CA LEU A 162 -14.31 -7.72 -3.69
C LEU A 162 -15.80 -7.37 -3.68
N GLU A 163 -16.51 -7.68 -2.59
CA GLU A 163 -17.97 -7.55 -2.49
C GLU A 163 -18.44 -6.12 -2.19
N LEU A 164 -17.70 -5.37 -1.35
CA LEU A 164 -18.09 -4.01 -1.01
C LEU A 164 -17.68 -3.03 -2.11
N GLY A 165 -18.65 -2.42 -2.78
CA GLY A 165 -18.39 -1.45 -3.85
C GLY A 165 -17.71 -0.15 -3.38
N HIS A 166 -17.60 0.09 -2.08
CA HIS A 166 -16.89 1.23 -1.51
C HIS A 166 -15.37 1.13 -1.69
N PHE A 167 -14.82 -0.09 -1.66
CA PHE A 167 -13.37 -0.28 -1.73
C PHE A 167 -12.84 -0.27 -3.16
N SER A 168 -11.75 0.46 -3.37
CA SER A 168 -10.81 0.20 -4.45
C SER A 168 -9.58 -0.50 -3.90
N ALA A 169 -9.05 -1.49 -4.60
CA ALA A 169 -7.99 -2.35 -4.09
C ALA A 169 -6.75 -2.32 -5.00
N GLY A 170 -5.59 -2.02 -4.42
CA GLY A 170 -4.31 -2.15 -5.11
C GLY A 170 -3.92 -3.61 -5.29
N ILE A 171 -3.37 -3.99 -6.44
CA ILE A 171 -2.88 -5.35 -6.67
C ILE A 171 -1.46 -5.34 -7.25
N ILE A 172 -0.58 -6.23 -6.73
CA ILE A 172 0.78 -6.42 -7.21
C ILE A 172 0.75 -7.51 -8.29
N ALA A 173 0.85 -7.09 -9.56
CA ALA A 173 0.72 -7.98 -10.71
C ALA A 173 2.10 -8.41 -11.24
N ASP A 174 2.83 -9.21 -10.46
CA ASP A 174 4.17 -9.74 -10.77
C ASP A 174 4.22 -11.27 -10.94
N GLY A 175 3.09 -11.96 -10.64
CA GLY A 175 2.99 -13.41 -10.65
C GLY A 175 3.62 -14.12 -9.45
N PHE A 176 4.21 -13.37 -8.51
CA PHE A 176 4.78 -13.88 -7.26
C PHE A 176 3.90 -13.58 -6.07
N HIS A 177 3.41 -12.34 -5.96
CA HIS A 177 2.50 -11.90 -4.92
C HIS A 177 1.09 -12.42 -5.14
N VAL A 178 0.62 -12.40 -6.39
CA VAL A 178 -0.70 -12.90 -6.77
C VAL A 178 -0.62 -13.69 -8.07
N ASN A 179 -1.17 -14.91 -8.05
CA ASN A 179 -1.24 -15.76 -9.24
C ASN A 179 -2.19 -15.16 -10.28
N GLU A 180 -1.88 -15.32 -11.58
CA GLU A 180 -2.70 -14.77 -12.65
C GLU A 180 -4.15 -15.28 -12.66
N ALA A 181 -4.39 -16.53 -12.23
CA ALA A 181 -5.75 -17.06 -12.12
C ALA A 181 -6.53 -16.37 -10.99
N THR A 182 -5.86 -16.08 -9.87
CA THR A 182 -6.44 -15.32 -8.75
C THR A 182 -6.81 -13.90 -9.19
N ILE A 183 -5.92 -13.23 -9.94
CA ILE A 183 -6.21 -11.89 -10.50
C ILE A 183 -7.44 -11.96 -11.42
N ARG A 184 -7.52 -12.95 -12.33
CA ARG A 184 -8.70 -13.12 -13.20
C ARG A 184 -10.00 -13.30 -12.42
N VAL A 185 -9.97 -14.05 -11.32
CA VAL A 185 -11.14 -14.24 -10.45
C VAL A 185 -11.50 -12.93 -9.76
N ALA A 186 -10.52 -12.24 -9.19
CA ALA A 186 -10.72 -10.98 -8.48
C ALA A 186 -11.34 -9.89 -9.38
N LEU A 187 -10.83 -9.74 -10.61
CA LEU A 187 -11.37 -8.78 -11.59
C LEU A 187 -12.84 -9.03 -11.91
N ARG A 188 -13.24 -10.32 -12.05
CA ARG A 188 -14.65 -10.69 -12.29
C ARG A 188 -15.55 -10.52 -11.07
N ALA A 189 -15.00 -10.71 -9.87
CA ALA A 189 -15.74 -10.64 -8.62
C ALA A 189 -15.86 -9.22 -8.07
N LYS A 190 -15.00 -8.30 -8.49
CA LYS A 190 -14.96 -6.93 -7.94
C LYS A 190 -16.23 -6.16 -8.27
N LYS A 191 -16.91 -5.70 -7.23
CA LYS A 191 -18.17 -4.95 -7.31
C LYS A 191 -17.92 -3.45 -7.45
N SER A 192 -18.59 -2.83 -8.43
CA SER A 192 -18.57 -1.38 -8.65
C SER A 192 -19.23 -0.61 -7.50
N PRO A 193 -18.94 0.72 -7.32
CA PRO A 193 -18.09 1.57 -8.14
C PRO A 193 -16.58 1.43 -7.85
N GLY A 194 -16.16 0.77 -6.78
CA GLY A 194 -14.76 0.49 -6.52
C GLY A 194 -14.11 -0.39 -7.59
N SER A 195 -12.81 -0.30 -7.73
CA SER A 195 -12.03 -0.98 -8.76
C SER A 195 -10.82 -1.72 -8.20
N ILE A 196 -10.21 -2.57 -9.01
CA ILE A 196 -8.86 -3.07 -8.78
C ILE A 196 -7.91 -2.23 -9.65
N PHE A 197 -6.82 -1.75 -9.07
CA PHE A 197 -5.81 -0.97 -9.77
C PHE A 197 -4.41 -1.51 -9.50
N LEU A 198 -3.49 -1.29 -10.44
CA LEU A 198 -2.13 -1.77 -10.32
C LEU A 198 -1.33 -0.91 -9.35
N ILE A 199 -0.59 -1.57 -8.48
CA ILE A 199 0.45 -0.95 -7.65
C ILE A 199 1.77 -1.67 -7.88
N SER A 200 2.87 -0.95 -7.70
CA SER A 200 4.20 -1.56 -7.84
C SER A 200 4.68 -2.17 -6.53
N ASP A 201 4.34 -1.60 -5.40
CA ASP A 201 4.92 -1.96 -4.09
C ASP A 201 6.45 -2.08 -4.15
N SER A 202 7.05 -1.21 -4.95
CA SER A 202 8.46 -1.28 -5.33
C SER A 202 9.37 -0.84 -4.21
N MET A 203 10.42 -1.63 -3.98
CA MET A 203 11.48 -1.27 -3.05
C MET A 203 12.57 -0.41 -3.71
N ALA A 204 13.47 0.17 -2.88
CA ALA A 204 14.54 1.07 -3.33
C ALA A 204 15.46 0.49 -4.41
N ILE A 205 15.62 -0.83 -4.42
CA ILE A 205 16.49 -1.56 -5.36
C ILE A 205 15.89 -1.70 -6.76
N THR A 206 14.57 -1.57 -6.95
CA THR A 206 13.92 -1.73 -8.26
C THR A 206 14.47 -0.76 -9.29
N GLY A 207 14.80 -1.26 -10.48
CA GLY A 207 15.44 -0.49 -11.55
C GLY A 207 16.95 -0.30 -11.39
N THR A 208 17.59 -1.00 -10.45
CA THR A 208 19.05 -1.03 -10.26
C THR A 208 19.61 -2.43 -10.49
N SER A 209 20.93 -2.58 -10.53
CA SER A 209 21.61 -3.88 -10.60
C SER A 209 21.98 -4.46 -9.23
N LEU A 210 21.57 -3.82 -8.13
CA LEU A 210 21.88 -4.30 -6.78
C LEU A 210 21.17 -5.63 -6.51
N GLU A 211 21.85 -6.57 -5.85
CA GLU A 211 21.30 -7.88 -5.50
C GLU A 211 20.75 -7.93 -4.07
N SER A 212 21.01 -6.92 -3.26
CA SER A 212 20.50 -6.79 -1.89
C SER A 212 20.52 -5.35 -1.42
N PHE A 213 19.77 -5.08 -0.35
CA PHE A 213 19.79 -3.80 0.39
C PHE A 213 19.36 -4.02 1.83
N GLU A 214 19.63 -3.04 2.69
CA GLU A 214 19.23 -3.07 4.08
C GLU A 214 17.90 -2.33 4.29
N LEU A 215 16.99 -2.93 5.07
CA LEU A 215 15.73 -2.34 5.50
C LEU A 215 15.53 -2.63 7.00
N ASN A 216 15.51 -1.60 7.82
CA ASN A 216 15.32 -1.70 9.28
C ASN A 216 16.25 -2.77 9.91
N GLY A 217 17.55 -2.72 9.55
CA GLY A 217 18.57 -3.65 10.06
C GLY A 217 18.45 -5.09 9.55
N ARG A 218 17.65 -5.33 8.51
CA ARG A 218 17.50 -6.65 7.89
C ARG A 218 17.87 -6.58 6.41
N THR A 219 18.65 -7.55 5.95
CA THR A 219 19.02 -7.66 4.54
C THR A 219 17.86 -8.22 3.72
N ILE A 220 17.47 -7.51 2.69
CA ILE A 220 16.52 -7.97 1.66
C ILE A 220 17.34 -8.42 0.46
N PHE A 221 17.09 -9.62 -0.02
CA PHE A 221 17.78 -10.24 -1.15
C PHE A 221 16.91 -10.22 -2.40
N ARG A 222 17.52 -9.86 -3.55
CA ARG A 222 16.93 -10.03 -4.87
C ARG A 222 17.33 -11.38 -5.47
N LYS A 223 16.34 -12.20 -5.80
CA LYS A 223 16.58 -13.46 -6.49
C LYS A 223 15.42 -13.80 -7.43
N ASN A 224 15.73 -14.00 -8.72
CA ASN A 224 14.73 -14.39 -9.73
C ASN A 224 13.50 -13.46 -9.77
N GLY A 225 13.70 -12.15 -9.68
CA GLY A 225 12.61 -11.16 -9.70
C GLY A 225 11.79 -11.06 -8.41
N ARG A 226 12.25 -11.69 -7.32
CA ARG A 226 11.63 -11.60 -5.98
C ARG A 226 12.54 -10.86 -5.03
N LEU A 227 11.93 -10.11 -4.13
CA LEU A 227 12.59 -9.54 -2.95
C LEU A 227 12.16 -10.32 -1.71
N THR A 228 13.12 -10.86 -0.99
CA THR A 228 12.83 -11.70 0.18
C THR A 228 13.78 -11.42 1.35
N LEU A 229 13.26 -11.58 2.54
CA LEU A 229 14.07 -11.76 3.75
C LEU A 229 14.81 -13.11 3.70
N ALA A 230 15.81 -13.30 4.57
CA ALA A 230 16.58 -14.53 4.66
C ALA A 230 15.72 -15.80 4.91
N ASN A 231 14.56 -15.64 5.56
CA ASN A 231 13.61 -16.73 5.81
C ASN A 231 12.64 -17.00 4.63
N GLY A 232 12.82 -16.31 3.49
CA GLY A 232 11.98 -16.46 2.31
C GLY A 232 10.68 -15.63 2.29
N THR A 233 10.40 -14.87 3.34
CA THR A 233 9.23 -13.95 3.36
C THR A 233 9.42 -12.87 2.30
N LEU A 234 8.39 -12.61 1.48
CA LEU A 234 8.39 -11.50 0.53
C LEU A 234 8.48 -10.16 1.30
N ALA A 235 9.24 -9.23 0.75
CA ALA A 235 9.49 -7.93 1.34
C ALA A 235 9.40 -6.84 0.27
N GLY A 236 8.18 -6.43 -0.06
CA GLY A 236 7.88 -5.61 -1.23
C GLY A 236 8.20 -6.29 -2.55
N ALA A 237 8.09 -5.57 -3.66
CA ALA A 237 8.24 -6.10 -5.01
C ALA A 237 9.44 -5.50 -5.76
N ASP A 238 9.97 -6.27 -6.69
CA ASP A 238 10.92 -5.81 -7.72
C ASP A 238 10.17 -5.53 -9.02
N LEU A 239 9.16 -4.66 -8.95
CA LEU A 239 8.18 -4.45 -10.00
C LEU A 239 8.11 -2.97 -10.40
N ASP A 240 8.14 -2.67 -11.68
CA ASP A 240 7.70 -1.40 -12.25
C ASP A 240 6.27 -1.53 -12.83
N LEU A 241 5.53 -0.41 -12.90
CA LEU A 241 4.14 -0.44 -13.39
C LEU A 241 4.02 -0.86 -14.85
N ALA A 242 5.01 -0.54 -15.71
CA ALA A 242 5.00 -0.98 -17.09
C ALA A 242 5.14 -2.51 -17.20
N SER A 243 5.91 -3.13 -16.31
CA SER A 243 6.00 -4.60 -16.18
C SER A 243 4.70 -5.21 -15.65
N ALA A 244 4.05 -4.55 -14.68
CA ALA A 244 2.73 -4.95 -14.19
C ALA A 244 1.68 -4.95 -15.33
N VAL A 245 1.62 -3.88 -16.12
CA VAL A 245 0.73 -3.81 -17.32
C VAL A 245 1.04 -4.94 -18.30
N ARG A 246 2.33 -5.18 -18.62
CA ARG A 246 2.73 -6.30 -19.50
C ARG A 246 2.28 -7.65 -18.95
N PHE A 247 2.37 -7.86 -17.63
CA PHE A 247 1.90 -9.08 -17.00
C PHE A 247 0.37 -9.22 -17.12
N MET A 248 -0.38 -8.15 -16.89
CA MET A 248 -1.83 -8.15 -17.03
C MET A 248 -2.27 -8.52 -18.46
N VAL A 249 -1.63 -7.96 -19.47
CA VAL A 249 -1.94 -8.28 -20.87
C VAL A 249 -1.52 -9.70 -21.24
N ASN A 250 -0.27 -10.07 -20.95
CA ASN A 250 0.32 -11.31 -21.49
C ASN A 250 -0.01 -12.56 -20.68
N LYS A 251 -0.27 -12.44 -19.37
CA LYS A 251 -0.50 -13.56 -18.45
C LYS A 251 -1.93 -13.60 -17.93
N VAL A 252 -2.48 -12.45 -17.53
CA VAL A 252 -3.86 -12.38 -17.07
C VAL A 252 -4.83 -12.40 -18.27
N GLY A 253 -4.45 -11.82 -19.40
CA GLY A 253 -5.19 -11.86 -20.65
C GLY A 253 -6.28 -10.80 -20.76
N ILE A 254 -6.08 -9.63 -20.12
CA ILE A 254 -6.99 -8.48 -20.29
C ILE A 254 -6.54 -7.58 -21.44
N PRO A 255 -7.44 -6.84 -22.10
CA PRO A 255 -7.08 -5.88 -23.13
C PRO A 255 -6.10 -4.82 -22.60
N HIS A 256 -5.18 -4.36 -23.45
CA HIS A 256 -4.17 -3.37 -23.08
C HIS A 256 -4.78 -2.08 -22.52
N ILE A 257 -5.90 -1.64 -23.11
CA ILE A 257 -6.60 -0.42 -22.66
C ILE A 257 -7.18 -0.56 -21.24
N ASP A 258 -7.56 -1.78 -20.84
CA ASP A 258 -8.12 -2.04 -19.53
C ASP A 258 -7.02 -2.27 -18.47
N ALA A 259 -5.76 -2.45 -18.92
CA ALA A 259 -4.60 -2.63 -18.06
C ALA A 259 -3.90 -1.30 -17.71
N LEU A 260 -4.24 -0.22 -18.43
CA LEU A 260 -3.70 1.14 -18.22
C LEU A 260 -4.58 1.94 -17.27
#